data_af36dd9d029f783320919411d3822a05
#
_entry.id   af36dd9d029f783320919411d3822a05
#
_cell.length_a   1.000
_cell.length_b   1.000
_cell.length_c   1.000
_cell.angle_alpha   90.00
_cell.angle_beta   90.00
_cell.angle_gamma   90.00
#
_symmetry.space_group_name_H-M   'P 1'
#
loop_
_entity.id
_entity.type
_entity.pdbx_description
1 polymer ?
#
loop_
_entity_poly.entity_id
_entity_poly.type
_entity_poly.pdbx_seq_one_letter_code
_entity_poly.pdbx_strand_id
1 'polypeptide(L)'
;MRKPLVAGNWKMNGTSVSNALLLDEILAERDKFTSVDVAIFPSAVYLQQVQMALTGSGLHWGTQNLSQFRQGAYTGEISAAMLKDFGCKYVLIGHSERRGLYAELDLDQLVLDRIVGDKYEMALSEGVTPIICIGETLEEHSTGQTEEVVARLLDIVINQCGVKSLAQTVLAYEPVWAIGTGKSATPEWAQEVHSFMRQCVAKHDPATAESIQILYGGSVKGDNAAPLFSMPDIDGGLVGGASLDADEFVTICQAACISI
;
A
#
# COMPACT_ATOMS: atom_id res chain seq x y z
N MET A 1 -17.59 4.44 -9.84
CA MET A 1 -16.50 3.44 -10.00
C MET A 1 -15.25 3.98 -9.30
N ARG A 2 -14.51 3.17 -8.56
CA ARG A 2 -13.26 3.59 -7.88
C ARG A 2 -12.15 3.67 -8.92
N LYS A 3 -11.31 4.71 -8.87
CA LYS A 3 -10.17 4.83 -9.78
C LYS A 3 -9.09 3.83 -9.37
N PRO A 4 -8.54 3.02 -10.28
CA PRO A 4 -7.48 2.07 -9.92
C PRO A 4 -6.21 2.79 -9.45
N LEU A 5 -5.49 2.16 -8.49
CA LEU A 5 -4.20 2.62 -7.98
C LEU A 5 -3.15 1.50 -8.10
N VAL A 6 -2.03 1.79 -8.74
CA VAL A 6 -0.85 0.92 -8.74
C VAL A 6 0.27 1.59 -7.95
N ALA A 7 0.65 0.98 -6.84
CA ALA A 7 1.63 1.49 -5.88
C ALA A 7 2.91 0.65 -5.95
N GLY A 8 4.00 1.22 -6.45
CA GLY A 8 5.31 0.57 -6.58
C GLY A 8 6.15 0.73 -5.32
N ASN A 9 6.19 -0.29 -4.48
CA ASN A 9 7.03 -0.34 -3.28
C ASN A 9 8.43 -0.88 -3.64
N TRP A 10 9.42 0.00 -3.73
CA TRP A 10 10.80 -0.36 -4.07
C TRP A 10 11.54 -1.08 -2.94
N LYS A 11 10.95 -1.10 -1.74
CA LYS A 11 11.56 -1.70 -0.56
C LYS A 11 12.97 -1.11 -0.30
N MET A 12 13.92 -1.92 0.16
CA MET A 12 15.30 -1.48 0.42
C MET A 12 16.19 -1.74 -0.80
N ASN A 13 15.85 -1.11 -1.93
CA ASN A 13 16.57 -1.25 -3.20
C ASN A 13 16.88 0.12 -3.82
N GLY A 14 17.78 0.08 -4.81
CA GLY A 14 18.09 1.19 -5.69
C GLY A 14 19.41 1.88 -5.37
N THR A 15 19.86 2.62 -6.37
CA THR A 15 20.94 3.62 -6.33
C THR A 15 20.46 4.86 -7.05
N SER A 16 21.12 6.01 -6.88
CA SER A 16 20.73 7.23 -7.60
C SER A 16 20.70 7.04 -9.13
N VAL A 17 21.63 6.22 -9.65
CA VAL A 17 21.70 5.95 -11.10
C VAL A 17 20.59 5.03 -11.56
N SER A 18 20.40 3.86 -10.90
CA SER A 18 19.35 2.92 -11.28
C SER A 18 17.95 3.50 -11.10
N ASN A 19 17.74 4.32 -10.06
CA ASN A 19 16.47 4.98 -9.84
C ASN A 19 16.14 6.02 -10.92
N ALA A 20 17.15 6.77 -11.39
CA ALA A 20 16.95 7.72 -12.48
C ALA A 20 16.53 7.00 -13.77
N LEU A 21 17.23 5.93 -14.15
CA LEU A 21 16.91 5.15 -15.33
C LEU A 21 15.50 4.55 -15.27
N LEU A 22 15.16 3.92 -14.13
CA LEU A 22 13.83 3.34 -13.93
C LEU A 22 12.70 4.40 -14.02
N LEU A 23 12.91 5.57 -13.44
CA LEU A 23 11.93 6.67 -13.50
C LEU A 23 11.78 7.21 -14.92
N ASP A 24 12.89 7.40 -15.65
CA ASP A 24 12.87 7.87 -17.03
C ASP A 24 12.11 6.89 -17.94
N GLU A 25 12.34 5.57 -17.79
CA GLU A 25 11.65 4.52 -18.54
C GLU A 25 10.15 4.49 -18.23
N ILE A 26 9.75 4.56 -16.95
CA ILE A 26 8.34 4.62 -16.56
C ILE A 26 7.66 5.87 -17.11
N LEU A 27 8.32 7.03 -17.04
CA LEU A 27 7.79 8.30 -17.52
C LEU A 27 7.64 8.32 -19.05
N ALA A 28 8.54 7.69 -19.80
CA ALA A 28 8.44 7.57 -21.25
C ALA A 28 7.17 6.82 -21.70
N GLU A 29 6.65 5.93 -20.86
CA GLU A 29 5.47 5.11 -21.15
C GLU A 29 4.18 5.65 -20.49
N ARG A 30 4.22 6.84 -19.85
CA ARG A 30 3.13 7.40 -19.03
C ARG A 30 1.79 7.49 -19.77
N ASP A 31 1.81 7.77 -21.07
CA ASP A 31 0.60 7.91 -21.88
C ASP A 31 -0.20 6.62 -22.02
N LYS A 32 0.41 5.45 -21.73
CA LYS A 32 -0.23 4.13 -21.84
C LYS A 32 -1.14 3.78 -20.65
N PHE A 33 -1.08 4.54 -19.56
CA PHE A 33 -1.84 4.25 -18.32
C PHE A 33 -2.41 5.50 -17.64
N THR A 34 -2.94 6.44 -18.42
CA THR A 34 -3.45 7.74 -17.93
C THR A 34 -4.70 7.62 -17.05
N SER A 35 -5.49 6.54 -17.18
CA SER A 35 -6.70 6.30 -16.40
C SER A 35 -6.42 5.73 -14.99
N VAL A 36 -5.17 5.37 -14.70
CA VAL A 36 -4.74 4.78 -13.42
C VAL A 36 -3.94 5.78 -12.60
N ASP A 37 -4.20 5.85 -11.29
CA ASP A 37 -3.30 6.51 -10.36
C ASP A 37 -2.07 5.61 -10.12
N VAL A 38 -0.88 6.21 -10.21
CA VAL A 38 0.37 5.49 -9.96
C VAL A 38 1.17 6.23 -8.91
N ALA A 39 1.71 5.50 -7.93
CA ALA A 39 2.53 6.04 -6.86
C ALA A 39 3.81 5.22 -6.67
N ILE A 40 4.94 5.91 -6.47
CA ILE A 40 6.26 5.30 -6.25
C ILE A 40 6.69 5.49 -4.80
N PHE A 41 7.15 4.43 -4.16
CA PHE A 41 7.62 4.42 -2.77
C PHE A 41 9.09 4.00 -2.70
N PRO A 42 10.03 4.95 -2.86
CA PRO A 42 11.46 4.66 -2.73
C PRO A 42 11.87 4.51 -1.27
N SER A 43 13.09 4.00 -1.04
CA SER A 43 13.77 4.23 0.25
C SER A 43 13.88 5.73 0.53
N ALA A 44 13.71 6.14 1.80
CA ALA A 44 13.60 7.55 2.18
C ALA A 44 14.81 8.43 1.72
N VAL A 45 16.00 7.84 1.62
CA VAL A 45 17.22 8.53 1.13
C VAL A 45 17.12 8.97 -0.34
N TYR A 46 16.20 8.41 -1.12
CA TYR A 46 15.95 8.74 -2.53
C TYR A 46 14.66 9.54 -2.75
N LEU A 47 13.97 9.93 -1.69
CA LEU A 47 12.68 10.61 -1.79
C LEU A 47 12.77 11.92 -2.58
N GLN A 48 13.82 12.73 -2.35
CA GLN A 48 14.04 13.96 -3.08
C GLN A 48 14.27 13.72 -4.57
N GLN A 49 15.02 12.69 -4.93
CA GLN A 49 15.24 12.33 -6.33
C GLN A 49 13.92 11.98 -7.02
N VAL A 50 13.08 11.16 -6.39
CA VAL A 50 11.77 10.76 -6.94
C VAL A 50 10.83 11.96 -7.04
N GLN A 51 10.76 12.82 -6.02
CA GLN A 51 10.01 14.07 -6.06
C GLN A 51 10.39 14.93 -7.27
N MET A 52 11.70 15.16 -7.46
CA MET A 52 12.18 15.98 -8.59
C MET A 52 11.82 15.39 -9.95
N ALA A 53 11.94 14.07 -10.12
CA ALA A 53 11.64 13.39 -11.37
C ALA A 53 10.13 13.36 -11.67
N LEU A 54 9.29 13.17 -10.67
CA LEU A 54 7.85 12.99 -10.85
C LEU A 54 7.04 14.29 -10.79
N THR A 55 7.62 15.40 -10.36
CA THR A 55 6.91 16.68 -10.28
C THR A 55 6.41 17.09 -11.68
N GLY A 56 5.09 17.30 -11.80
CA GLY A 56 4.43 17.68 -13.05
C GLY A 56 4.08 16.51 -13.98
N SER A 57 4.47 15.27 -13.68
CA SER A 57 4.21 14.10 -14.52
C SER A 57 2.80 13.51 -14.38
N GLY A 58 2.06 13.90 -13.34
CA GLY A 58 0.78 13.27 -12.97
C GLY A 58 0.94 11.94 -12.23
N LEU A 59 2.18 11.50 -11.95
CA LEU A 59 2.48 10.41 -11.05
C LEU A 59 2.66 10.93 -9.61
N HIS A 60 2.40 10.06 -8.64
CA HIS A 60 2.52 10.37 -7.23
C HIS A 60 3.71 9.67 -6.59
N TRP A 61 4.09 10.12 -5.40
CA TRP A 61 5.10 9.46 -4.59
C TRP A 61 4.70 9.45 -3.12
N GLY A 62 5.37 8.60 -2.36
CA GLY A 62 5.16 8.45 -0.94
C GLY A 62 6.37 7.79 -0.28
N THR A 63 6.22 7.46 1.00
CA THR A 63 7.24 6.77 1.78
C THR A 63 6.78 5.42 2.26
N GLN A 64 7.76 4.54 2.53
CA GLN A 64 7.53 3.16 2.97
C GLN A 64 7.15 3.04 4.45
N ASN A 65 7.22 4.15 5.20
CA ASN A 65 6.90 4.24 6.62
C ASN A 65 6.88 5.69 7.08
N LEU A 66 6.31 5.95 8.27
CA LEU A 66 6.46 7.19 9.02
C LEU A 66 6.54 6.89 10.52
N SER A 67 6.92 7.91 11.30
CA SER A 67 6.90 7.86 12.76
C SER A 67 5.49 8.03 13.31
N GLN A 68 5.20 7.40 14.44
CA GLN A 68 4.00 7.65 15.24
C GLN A 68 4.06 8.97 16.04
N PHE A 69 5.22 9.63 16.03
CA PHE A 69 5.44 10.88 16.74
C PHE A 69 5.45 12.07 15.79
N ARG A 70 4.89 13.19 16.23
CA ARG A 70 4.77 14.38 15.42
C ARG A 70 6.13 15.04 15.14
N GLN A 71 6.96 15.16 16.19
CA GLN A 71 8.33 15.69 16.15
C GLN A 71 9.01 15.45 17.48
N GLY A 72 10.34 15.60 17.55
CA GLY A 72 11.07 15.54 18.83
C GLY A 72 12.37 14.77 18.76
N ALA A 73 12.80 14.24 19.89
CA ALA A 73 14.07 13.52 20.07
C ALA A 73 13.96 12.05 19.62
N TYR A 74 13.68 11.86 18.33
CA TYR A 74 13.49 10.55 17.69
C TYR A 74 14.47 10.43 16.52
N THR A 75 15.76 10.36 16.82
CA THR A 75 16.84 10.33 15.82
C THR A 75 16.64 9.19 14.81
N GLY A 76 16.58 9.55 13.51
CA GLY A 76 16.37 8.60 12.42
C GLY A 76 14.91 8.43 11.97
N GLU A 77 13.93 8.91 12.75
CA GLU A 77 12.52 8.87 12.38
C GLU A 77 12.12 9.98 11.40
N ILE A 78 11.10 9.70 10.60
CA ILE A 78 10.52 10.62 9.62
C ILE A 78 9.07 10.89 10.01
N SER A 79 8.73 12.15 10.28
CA SER A 79 7.38 12.56 10.67
C SER A 79 6.44 12.75 9.47
N ALA A 80 5.13 12.70 9.71
CA ALA A 80 4.12 13.00 8.69
C ALA A 80 4.26 14.42 8.12
N ALA A 81 4.64 15.40 8.94
CA ALA A 81 4.89 16.78 8.49
C ALA A 81 6.06 16.86 7.48
N MET A 82 7.14 16.07 7.68
CA MET A 82 8.22 15.96 6.71
C MET A 82 7.74 15.36 5.39
N LEU A 83 6.87 14.35 5.43
CA LEU A 83 6.30 13.76 4.21
C LEU A 83 5.50 14.79 3.42
N LYS A 84 4.69 15.58 4.10
CA LYS A 84 3.92 16.66 3.49
C LYS A 84 4.81 17.73 2.86
N ASP A 85 5.90 18.13 3.53
CA ASP A 85 6.86 19.09 3.01
C ASP A 85 7.53 18.60 1.72
N PHE A 86 7.78 17.28 1.60
CA PHE A 86 8.25 16.63 0.38
C PHE A 86 7.14 16.32 -0.65
N GLY A 87 5.92 16.80 -0.44
CA GLY A 87 4.80 16.61 -1.37
C GLY A 87 4.35 15.16 -1.51
N CYS A 88 4.62 14.30 -0.52
CA CYS A 88 4.15 12.92 -0.52
C CYS A 88 2.62 12.89 -0.48
N LYS A 89 2.01 12.22 -1.44
CA LYS A 89 0.56 11.97 -1.44
C LYS A 89 0.19 10.78 -0.54
N TYR A 90 1.05 9.77 -0.49
CA TYR A 90 0.77 8.51 0.20
C TYR A 90 1.88 8.13 1.20
N VAL A 91 1.55 7.24 2.13
CA VAL A 91 2.51 6.57 3.00
C VAL A 91 2.07 5.13 3.29
N LEU A 92 3.00 4.17 3.22
CA LEU A 92 2.74 2.78 3.62
C LEU A 92 2.78 2.67 5.15
N ILE A 93 1.79 1.99 5.74
CA ILE A 93 1.70 1.78 7.18
C ILE A 93 1.45 0.30 7.47
N GLY A 94 2.24 -0.28 8.38
CA GLY A 94 2.04 -1.64 8.85
C GLY A 94 2.43 -2.73 7.86
N HIS A 95 3.28 -2.42 6.86
CA HIS A 95 3.77 -3.42 5.91
C HIS A 95 4.35 -4.64 6.62
N SER A 96 4.09 -5.85 6.10
CA SER A 96 4.45 -7.12 6.73
C SER A 96 5.93 -7.24 7.10
N GLU A 97 6.85 -6.75 6.27
CA GLU A 97 8.28 -6.73 6.57
C GLU A 97 8.61 -5.89 7.81
N ARG A 98 7.87 -4.83 8.08
CA ARG A 98 8.06 -4.00 9.27
C ARG A 98 7.46 -4.65 10.52
N ARG A 99 6.35 -5.36 10.37
CA ARG A 99 5.78 -6.17 11.46
C ARG A 99 6.76 -7.29 11.86
N GLY A 100 7.38 -7.96 10.87
CA GLY A 100 8.42 -8.96 11.11
C GLY A 100 9.63 -8.42 11.86
N LEU A 101 10.14 -7.21 11.51
CA LEU A 101 11.22 -6.56 12.24
C LEU A 101 10.88 -6.29 13.72
N TYR A 102 9.66 -5.83 14.00
CA TYR A 102 9.24 -5.59 15.38
C TYR A 102 8.97 -6.89 16.12
N ALA A 103 8.52 -7.95 15.46
CA ALA A 103 8.39 -9.27 16.06
C ALA A 103 9.75 -9.82 16.52
N GLU A 104 10.85 -9.52 15.80
CA GLU A 104 12.21 -9.85 16.23
C GLU A 104 12.62 -9.13 17.54
N LEU A 105 11.95 -8.04 17.89
CA LEU A 105 12.11 -7.33 19.14
C LEU A 105 11.20 -7.85 20.27
N ASP A 106 10.52 -8.99 20.05
CA ASP A 106 9.62 -9.65 20.99
C ASP A 106 8.46 -8.73 21.48
N LEU A 107 7.97 -7.88 20.57
CA LEU A 107 6.82 -7.02 20.86
C LEU A 107 5.52 -7.78 20.70
N ASP A 108 4.62 -7.61 21.65
CA ASP A 108 3.24 -8.12 21.57
C ASP A 108 2.51 -7.58 20.33
N GLN A 109 1.72 -8.43 19.70
CA GLN A 109 0.91 -8.08 18.54
C GLN A 109 0.01 -6.86 18.79
N LEU A 110 -0.56 -6.74 19.99
CA LEU A 110 -1.38 -5.59 20.37
C LEU A 110 -0.58 -4.28 20.40
N VAL A 111 0.70 -4.33 20.77
CA VAL A 111 1.61 -3.17 20.72
C VAL A 111 1.89 -2.78 19.27
N LEU A 112 2.15 -3.76 18.40
CA LEU A 112 2.37 -3.52 16.97
C LEU A 112 1.14 -2.89 16.32
N ASP A 113 -0.04 -3.39 16.63
CA ASP A 113 -1.30 -2.89 16.11
C ASP A 113 -1.58 -1.46 16.57
N ARG A 114 -1.29 -1.14 17.84
CA ARG A 114 -1.38 0.23 18.37
C ARG A 114 -0.42 1.19 17.64
N ILE A 115 0.82 0.77 17.40
CA ILE A 115 1.78 1.58 16.63
C ILE A 115 1.24 1.87 15.22
N VAL A 116 0.57 0.91 14.58
CA VAL A 116 -0.08 1.12 13.27
C VAL A 116 -1.18 2.16 13.38
N GLY A 117 -2.04 2.09 14.40
CA GLY A 117 -3.09 3.08 14.66
C GLY A 117 -2.53 4.48 14.90
N ASP A 118 -1.49 4.62 15.72
CA ASP A 118 -0.84 5.91 16.00
C ASP A 118 -0.21 6.52 14.74
N LYS A 119 0.43 5.72 13.90
CA LYS A 119 0.96 6.15 12.58
C LYS A 119 -0.14 6.59 11.63
N TYR A 120 -1.26 5.87 11.63
CA TYR A 120 -2.42 6.20 10.83
C TYR A 120 -2.98 7.57 11.18
N GLU A 121 -3.17 7.85 12.49
CA GLU A 121 -3.60 9.16 12.98
C GLU A 121 -2.64 10.27 12.56
N MET A 122 -1.33 10.04 12.68
CA MET A 122 -0.32 11.03 12.26
C MET A 122 -0.38 11.33 10.76
N ALA A 123 -0.54 10.33 9.90
CA ALA A 123 -0.67 10.54 8.46
C ALA A 123 -1.90 11.41 8.13
N LEU A 124 -3.06 11.07 8.70
CA LEU A 124 -4.30 11.82 8.50
C LEU A 124 -4.20 13.26 9.00
N SER A 125 -3.55 13.49 10.16
CA SER A 125 -3.43 14.83 10.75
C SER A 125 -2.67 15.82 9.87
N GLU A 126 -1.80 15.34 9.00
CA GLU A 126 -1.03 16.15 8.05
C GLU A 126 -1.58 16.08 6.61
N GLY A 127 -2.66 15.33 6.38
CA GLY A 127 -3.30 15.18 5.07
C GLY A 127 -2.51 14.31 4.08
N VAL A 128 -1.67 13.40 4.60
CA VAL A 128 -1.00 12.36 3.80
C VAL A 128 -1.90 11.13 3.78
N THR A 129 -2.25 10.63 2.61
CA THR A 129 -3.12 9.46 2.46
C THR A 129 -2.40 8.18 2.91
N PRO A 130 -2.87 7.50 3.98
CA PRO A 130 -2.29 6.24 4.41
C PRO A 130 -2.70 5.09 3.48
N ILE A 131 -1.76 4.19 3.17
CA ILE A 131 -2.02 2.87 2.63
C ILE A 131 -1.75 1.88 3.76
N ILE A 132 -2.82 1.30 4.32
CA ILE A 132 -2.71 0.40 5.46
C ILE A 132 -2.55 -1.03 4.95
N CYS A 133 -1.44 -1.65 5.30
CA CYS A 133 -1.15 -3.04 4.97
C CYS A 133 -1.80 -3.97 6.01
N ILE A 134 -2.65 -4.86 5.52
CA ILE A 134 -3.45 -5.81 6.30
C ILE A 134 -3.28 -7.18 5.67
N GLY A 135 -2.96 -8.17 6.49
CA GLY A 135 -2.85 -9.54 6.00
C GLY A 135 -2.39 -10.52 7.07
N GLU A 136 -2.60 -11.78 6.77
CA GLU A 136 -2.35 -12.92 7.65
C GLU A 136 -1.06 -13.64 7.31
N THR A 137 -0.48 -14.27 8.32
CA THR A 137 0.65 -15.20 8.20
C THR A 137 0.21 -16.53 7.58
N LEU A 138 1.19 -17.37 7.21
CA LEU A 138 0.90 -18.74 6.74
C LEU A 138 0.17 -19.59 7.79
N GLU A 139 0.50 -19.44 9.05
CA GLU A 139 -0.15 -20.15 10.14
C GLU A 139 -1.61 -19.72 10.29
N GLU A 140 -1.88 -18.43 10.35
CA GLU A 140 -3.24 -17.87 10.41
C GLU A 140 -4.08 -18.26 9.20
N HIS A 141 -3.50 -18.23 8.00
CA HIS A 141 -4.16 -18.70 6.78
C HIS A 141 -4.52 -20.19 6.86
N SER A 142 -3.55 -21.06 7.24
CA SER A 142 -3.76 -22.51 7.30
C SER A 142 -4.76 -22.96 8.38
N THR A 143 -4.95 -22.13 9.40
CA THR A 143 -5.92 -22.35 10.49
C THR A 143 -7.26 -21.64 10.28
N GLY A 144 -7.45 -20.97 9.12
CA GLY A 144 -8.71 -20.30 8.76
C GLY A 144 -8.97 -19.00 9.52
N GLN A 145 -7.95 -18.32 10.01
CA GLN A 145 -8.06 -17.08 10.81
C GLN A 145 -7.97 -15.79 9.98
N THR A 146 -7.92 -15.88 8.65
CA THR A 146 -7.77 -14.71 7.76
C THR A 146 -8.79 -13.61 8.07
N GLU A 147 -10.07 -13.94 8.18
CA GLU A 147 -11.13 -12.96 8.46
C GLU A 147 -10.97 -12.32 9.84
N GLU A 148 -10.58 -13.08 10.86
CA GLU A 148 -10.36 -12.57 12.21
C GLU A 148 -9.20 -11.56 12.24
N VAL A 149 -8.09 -11.88 11.59
CA VAL A 149 -6.92 -10.98 11.50
C VAL A 149 -7.28 -9.70 10.75
N VAL A 150 -7.95 -9.81 9.63
CA VAL A 150 -8.37 -8.67 8.81
C VAL A 150 -9.33 -7.77 9.59
N ALA A 151 -10.36 -8.35 10.22
CA ALA A 151 -11.33 -7.58 11.02
C ALA A 151 -10.65 -6.85 12.17
N ARG A 152 -9.79 -7.54 12.94
CA ARG A 152 -9.04 -6.95 14.06
C ARG A 152 -8.23 -5.72 13.64
N LEU A 153 -7.51 -5.79 12.52
CA LEU A 153 -6.69 -4.67 12.04
C LEU A 153 -7.54 -3.50 11.54
N LEU A 154 -8.68 -3.76 10.90
CA LEU A 154 -9.64 -2.72 10.52
C LEU A 154 -10.27 -2.06 11.75
N ASP A 155 -10.63 -2.83 12.76
CA ASP A 155 -11.25 -2.33 14.00
C ASP A 155 -10.32 -1.35 14.74
N ILE A 156 -8.99 -1.56 14.72
CA ILE A 156 -8.03 -0.64 15.34
C ILE A 156 -8.18 0.77 14.74
N VAL A 157 -8.13 0.89 13.42
CA VAL A 157 -8.19 2.21 12.76
C VAL A 157 -9.59 2.82 12.84
N ILE A 158 -10.65 2.00 12.77
CA ILE A 158 -12.03 2.44 12.90
C ILE A 158 -12.30 2.96 14.31
N ASN A 159 -11.84 2.26 15.33
CA ASN A 159 -12.05 2.65 16.72
C ASN A 159 -11.24 3.89 17.11
N GLN A 160 -10.04 4.07 16.54
CA GLN A 160 -9.17 5.21 16.85
C GLN A 160 -9.59 6.49 16.14
N CYS A 161 -9.90 6.43 14.83
CA CYS A 161 -10.15 7.61 14.00
C CYS A 161 -11.56 7.69 13.42
N GLY A 162 -12.40 6.69 13.67
CA GLY A 162 -13.75 6.57 13.12
C GLY A 162 -13.77 6.08 11.67
N VAL A 163 -14.85 5.41 11.27
CA VAL A 163 -15.00 4.81 9.94
C VAL A 163 -14.88 5.83 8.79
N LYS A 164 -15.31 7.06 9.00
CA LYS A 164 -15.24 8.12 7.97
C LYS A 164 -13.82 8.50 7.58
N SER A 165 -12.82 8.25 8.44
CA SER A 165 -11.42 8.46 8.13
C SER A 165 -10.94 7.57 6.98
N LEU A 166 -11.56 6.40 6.82
CA LEU A 166 -11.26 5.46 5.73
C LEU A 166 -11.60 6.00 4.34
N ALA A 167 -12.44 7.03 4.23
CA ALA A 167 -12.68 7.72 2.94
C ALA A 167 -11.44 8.45 2.39
N GLN A 168 -10.42 8.69 3.24
CA GLN A 168 -9.13 9.28 2.88
C GLN A 168 -7.98 8.26 2.95
N THR A 169 -8.30 6.98 2.87
CA THR A 169 -7.40 5.87 3.13
C THR A 169 -7.45 4.88 1.98
N VAL A 170 -6.36 4.19 1.77
CA VAL A 170 -6.28 3.00 0.91
C VAL A 170 -5.96 1.80 1.79
N LEU A 171 -6.61 0.67 1.54
CA LEU A 171 -6.25 -0.60 2.17
C LEU A 171 -5.40 -1.42 1.20
N ALA A 172 -4.45 -2.20 1.71
CA ALA A 172 -3.67 -3.16 0.93
C ALA A 172 -3.74 -4.53 1.62
N TYR A 173 -4.35 -5.50 0.95
CA TYR A 173 -4.36 -6.88 1.43
C TYR A 173 -3.03 -7.56 1.10
N GLU A 174 -2.29 -7.93 2.11
CA GLU A 174 -0.99 -8.61 2.02
C GLU A 174 -1.10 -10.07 2.50
N PRO A 175 -1.37 -11.05 1.63
CA PRO A 175 -1.21 -12.47 2.01
C PRO A 175 0.27 -12.73 2.28
N VAL A 176 0.71 -12.62 3.56
CA VAL A 176 2.14 -12.67 3.94
C VAL A 176 2.80 -13.97 3.47
N TRP A 177 2.04 -15.07 3.46
CA TRP A 177 2.47 -16.37 2.95
C TRP A 177 2.78 -16.40 1.44
N ALA A 178 2.30 -15.41 0.69
CA ALA A 178 2.54 -15.27 -0.75
C ALA A 178 3.62 -14.21 -1.08
N ILE A 179 4.10 -13.42 -0.10
CA ILE A 179 5.08 -12.35 -0.34
C ILE A 179 6.48 -12.94 -0.42
N GLY A 180 7.18 -12.74 -1.55
CA GLY A 180 8.57 -13.16 -1.74
C GLY A 180 8.79 -14.67 -1.86
N THR A 181 7.73 -15.48 -1.86
CA THR A 181 7.81 -16.94 -1.92
C THR A 181 7.69 -17.49 -3.35
N GLY A 182 7.38 -16.65 -4.33
CA GLY A 182 7.03 -17.05 -5.69
C GLY A 182 5.62 -17.65 -5.83
N LYS A 183 4.87 -17.76 -4.73
CA LYS A 183 3.45 -18.13 -4.74
C LYS A 183 2.61 -16.85 -4.85
N SER A 184 1.46 -16.94 -5.47
CA SER A 184 0.43 -15.89 -5.48
C SER A 184 -0.89 -16.48 -4.98
N ALA A 185 -1.72 -15.66 -4.34
CA ALA A 185 -3.10 -16.04 -4.13
C ALA A 185 -3.81 -16.13 -5.48
N THR A 186 -4.82 -16.99 -5.60
CA THR A 186 -5.66 -16.99 -6.78
C THR A 186 -6.50 -15.70 -6.83
N PRO A 187 -6.92 -15.24 -8.02
CA PRO A 187 -7.81 -14.09 -8.12
C PRO A 187 -9.09 -14.24 -7.28
N GLU A 188 -9.66 -15.45 -7.23
CA GLU A 188 -10.86 -15.76 -6.47
C GLU A 188 -10.65 -15.61 -4.96
N TRP A 189 -9.53 -16.14 -4.43
CA TRP A 189 -9.18 -15.98 -3.01
C TRP A 189 -8.94 -14.51 -2.66
N ALA A 190 -8.18 -13.81 -3.49
CA ALA A 190 -7.96 -12.38 -3.28
C ALA A 190 -9.28 -11.60 -3.28
N GLN A 191 -10.18 -11.90 -4.22
CA GLN A 191 -11.52 -11.32 -4.28
C GLN A 191 -12.33 -11.61 -3.03
N GLU A 192 -12.32 -12.82 -2.52
CA GLU A 192 -13.05 -13.20 -1.30
C GLU A 192 -12.61 -12.34 -0.11
N VAL A 193 -11.30 -12.20 0.11
CA VAL A 193 -10.78 -11.40 1.21
C VAL A 193 -11.06 -9.89 1.00
N HIS A 194 -10.89 -9.37 -0.22
CA HIS A 194 -11.21 -7.97 -0.54
C HIS A 194 -12.68 -7.66 -0.31
N SER A 195 -13.57 -8.54 -0.74
CA SER A 195 -15.02 -8.42 -0.48
C SER A 195 -15.32 -8.42 1.01
N PHE A 196 -14.69 -9.31 1.78
CA PHE A 196 -14.82 -9.33 3.23
C PHE A 196 -14.35 -8.03 3.88
N MET A 197 -13.18 -7.50 3.48
CA MET A 197 -12.69 -6.20 3.95
C MET A 197 -13.70 -5.09 3.71
N ARG A 198 -14.24 -5.01 2.50
CA ARG A 198 -15.25 -4.03 2.12
C ARG A 198 -16.53 -4.19 2.93
N GLN A 199 -16.99 -5.42 3.17
CA GLN A 199 -18.16 -5.71 4.02
C GLN A 199 -17.93 -5.28 5.48
N CYS A 200 -16.73 -5.46 6.01
CA CYS A 200 -16.39 -4.97 7.37
C CYS A 200 -16.55 -3.45 7.45
N VAL A 201 -16.07 -2.70 6.48
CA VAL A 201 -16.28 -1.24 6.43
C VAL A 201 -17.77 -0.91 6.25
N ALA A 202 -18.49 -1.63 5.39
CA ALA A 202 -19.92 -1.40 5.11
C ALA A 202 -20.83 -1.59 6.32
N LYS A 203 -20.44 -2.45 7.27
CA LYS A 203 -21.18 -2.62 8.56
C LYS A 203 -21.23 -1.31 9.36
N HIS A 204 -20.25 -0.43 9.19
CA HIS A 204 -20.16 0.85 9.88
C HIS A 204 -20.65 2.02 9.02
N ASP A 205 -20.24 2.07 7.75
CA ASP A 205 -20.64 3.12 6.79
C ASP A 205 -20.58 2.58 5.34
N PRO A 206 -21.75 2.28 4.73
CA PRO A 206 -21.83 1.81 3.35
C PRO A 206 -21.21 2.79 2.33
N ALA A 207 -21.33 4.09 2.55
CA ALA A 207 -20.80 5.09 1.61
C ALA A 207 -19.25 5.08 1.59
N THR A 208 -18.62 4.95 2.75
CA THR A 208 -17.15 4.78 2.85
C THR A 208 -16.72 3.46 2.21
N ALA A 209 -17.46 2.36 2.44
CA ALA A 209 -17.16 1.07 1.84
C ALA A 209 -17.20 1.10 0.30
N GLU A 210 -18.15 1.84 -0.27
CA GLU A 210 -18.26 2.00 -1.73
C GLU A 210 -17.09 2.79 -2.32
N SER A 211 -16.53 3.74 -1.60
CA SER A 211 -15.49 4.66 -2.08
C SER A 211 -14.06 4.22 -1.79
N ILE A 212 -13.83 3.41 -0.74
CA ILE A 212 -12.47 3.02 -0.34
C ILE A 212 -11.81 2.13 -1.40
N GLN A 213 -10.54 2.44 -1.73
CA GLN A 213 -9.71 1.60 -2.58
C GLN A 213 -9.09 0.47 -1.77
N ILE A 214 -9.13 -0.75 -2.32
CA ILE A 214 -8.50 -1.94 -1.72
C ILE A 214 -7.57 -2.56 -2.74
N LEU A 215 -6.26 -2.54 -2.45
CA LEU A 215 -5.20 -3.03 -3.31
C LEU A 215 -4.83 -4.46 -2.96
N TYR A 216 -4.48 -5.26 -3.94
CA TYR A 216 -3.83 -6.54 -3.73
C TYR A 216 -2.31 -6.35 -3.53
N GLY A 217 -1.78 -6.79 -2.39
CA GLY A 217 -0.38 -6.62 -1.98
C GLY A 217 0.45 -7.92 -2.00
N GLY A 218 -0.07 -8.99 -2.58
CA GLY A 218 0.70 -10.21 -2.82
C GLY A 218 1.61 -10.10 -4.04
N SER A 219 2.05 -11.25 -4.59
CA SER A 219 2.91 -11.28 -5.77
C SER A 219 2.12 -10.89 -7.02
N VAL A 220 2.34 -9.66 -7.51
CA VAL A 220 1.80 -9.15 -8.78
C VAL A 220 2.91 -9.07 -9.80
N LYS A 221 2.63 -9.56 -11.02
CA LYS A 221 3.49 -9.51 -12.21
C LYS A 221 2.66 -9.13 -13.43
N GLY A 222 3.32 -8.82 -14.55
CA GLY A 222 2.64 -8.48 -15.80
C GLY A 222 1.68 -9.58 -16.29
N ASP A 223 2.03 -10.85 -16.07
CA ASP A 223 1.25 -12.01 -16.53
C ASP A 223 0.00 -12.33 -15.67
N ASN A 224 -0.03 -11.93 -14.38
CA ASN A 224 -1.14 -12.20 -13.48
C ASN A 224 -1.95 -10.95 -13.07
N ALA A 225 -1.52 -9.76 -13.45
CA ALA A 225 -2.17 -8.50 -13.06
C ALA A 225 -3.60 -8.38 -13.62
N ALA A 226 -3.81 -8.70 -14.90
CA ALA A 226 -5.12 -8.56 -15.53
C ALA A 226 -6.22 -9.43 -14.91
N PRO A 227 -6.03 -10.74 -14.64
CA PRO A 227 -6.99 -11.55 -13.91
C PRO A 227 -7.30 -11.03 -12.50
N LEU A 228 -6.28 -10.54 -11.77
CA LEU A 228 -6.45 -9.98 -10.43
C LEU A 228 -7.27 -8.69 -10.46
N PHE A 229 -6.90 -7.75 -11.33
CA PHE A 229 -7.55 -6.43 -11.37
C PHE A 229 -8.93 -6.45 -12.04
N SER A 230 -9.31 -7.54 -12.72
CA SER A 230 -10.67 -7.74 -13.22
C SER A 230 -11.69 -8.07 -12.12
N MET A 231 -11.23 -8.41 -10.92
CA MET A 231 -12.10 -8.71 -9.80
C MET A 231 -12.77 -7.46 -9.23
N PRO A 232 -14.08 -7.52 -8.88
CA PRO A 232 -14.90 -6.34 -8.57
C PRO A 232 -14.47 -5.56 -7.34
N ASP A 233 -13.77 -6.18 -6.39
CA ASP A 233 -13.33 -5.54 -5.15
C ASP A 233 -11.82 -5.26 -5.11
N ILE A 234 -11.07 -5.59 -6.17
CA ILE A 234 -9.64 -5.31 -6.29
C ILE A 234 -9.43 -4.02 -7.09
N ASP A 235 -9.03 -2.95 -6.42
CA ASP A 235 -8.88 -1.62 -7.02
C ASP A 235 -7.44 -1.32 -7.49
N GLY A 236 -6.64 -2.35 -7.74
CA GLY A 236 -5.25 -2.25 -8.19
C GLY A 236 -4.27 -3.04 -7.33
N GLY A 237 -3.00 -2.62 -7.28
CA GLY A 237 -1.96 -3.40 -6.60
C GLY A 237 -0.92 -2.60 -5.84
N LEU A 238 -0.45 -3.18 -4.73
CA LEU A 238 0.79 -2.77 -4.05
C LEU A 238 1.91 -3.71 -4.51
N VAL A 239 2.73 -3.24 -5.43
CA VAL A 239 3.69 -4.03 -6.22
C VAL A 239 5.08 -3.90 -5.62
N GLY A 240 5.70 -5.03 -5.27
CA GLY A 240 7.08 -5.08 -4.77
C GLY A 240 8.11 -5.19 -5.90
N GLY A 241 8.81 -6.33 -6.00
CA GLY A 241 9.93 -6.56 -6.91
C GLY A 241 9.67 -6.20 -8.37
N ALA A 242 8.48 -6.48 -8.90
CA ALA A 242 8.11 -6.12 -10.27
C ALA A 242 8.08 -4.59 -10.51
N SER A 243 8.02 -3.77 -9.47
CA SER A 243 8.11 -2.31 -9.60
C SER A 243 9.54 -1.78 -9.80
N LEU A 244 10.54 -2.66 -9.76
CA LEU A 244 11.96 -2.35 -10.03
C LEU A 244 12.35 -2.63 -11.48
N ASP A 245 11.43 -3.11 -12.29
CA ASP A 245 11.57 -3.33 -13.73
C ASP A 245 10.50 -2.48 -14.43
N ALA A 246 10.93 -1.60 -15.34
CA ALA A 246 10.02 -0.63 -15.96
C ALA A 246 8.98 -1.32 -16.86
N ASP A 247 9.37 -2.31 -17.65
CA ASP A 247 8.49 -3.01 -18.58
C ASP A 247 7.42 -3.80 -17.81
N GLU A 248 7.81 -4.51 -16.74
CA GLU A 248 6.90 -5.21 -15.86
C GLU A 248 5.94 -4.25 -15.17
N PHE A 249 6.45 -3.16 -14.60
CA PHE A 249 5.63 -2.20 -13.88
C PHE A 249 4.64 -1.47 -14.79
N VAL A 250 5.06 -1.05 -15.98
CA VAL A 250 4.20 -0.47 -17.02
C VAL A 250 3.12 -1.45 -17.46
N THR A 251 3.47 -2.72 -17.68
CA THR A 251 2.49 -3.78 -18.01
C THR A 251 1.43 -3.94 -16.91
N ILE A 252 1.84 -3.91 -15.64
CA ILE A 252 0.92 -3.96 -14.49
C ILE A 252 0.00 -2.71 -14.48
N CYS A 253 0.55 -1.52 -14.73
CA CYS A 253 -0.24 -0.30 -14.81
C CYS A 253 -1.26 -0.33 -15.96
N GLN A 254 -0.89 -0.88 -17.11
CA GLN A 254 -1.81 -1.06 -18.25
C GLN A 254 -2.92 -2.06 -17.94
N ALA A 255 -2.61 -3.17 -17.24
CA ALA A 255 -3.62 -4.14 -16.81
C ALA A 255 -4.70 -3.48 -15.93
N ALA A 256 -4.33 -2.51 -15.09
CA ALA A 256 -5.28 -1.78 -14.26
C ALA A 256 -6.17 -0.80 -15.07
N CYS A 257 -5.78 -0.39 -16.29
CA CYS A 257 -6.61 0.43 -17.17
C CYS A 257 -7.84 -0.30 -17.72
N ILE A 258 -7.75 -1.62 -17.87
CA ILE A 258 -8.79 -2.45 -18.52
C ILE A 258 -9.94 -2.75 -17.53
N SER A 259 -9.70 -2.55 -16.26
CA SER A 259 -10.64 -2.85 -15.16
C SER A 259 -11.70 -1.75 -14.94
N ILE A 260 -11.72 -0.71 -15.79
CA ILE A 260 -12.66 0.44 -15.74
C ILE A 260 -13.86 0.19 -16.71
#